data_6d704d99aff442d7da6ae48b1ff7d36e
#
_entry.id   6d704d99aff442d7da6ae48b1ff7d36e
#
_cell.length_a   1.000
_cell.length_b   1.000
_cell.length_c   1.000
_cell.angle_alpha   90.00
_cell.angle_beta   90.00
_cell.angle_gamma   90.00
#
_symmetry.space_group_name_H-M   'P 1'
#
loop_
_entity.id
_entity.type
_entity.pdbx_description
1 polymer ?
#
loop_
_entity_poly.entity_id
_entity_poly.type
_entity_poly.pdbx_seq_one_letter_code
_entity_poly.pdbx_strand_id
1 'polypeptide(L)'
;MPTLALRTGCPSPASAHRERGQVLILFVMGATVIFLIGAIVVDIGLWVSERRNAQAAADLASLAAATQLRNANASGDAQAKGLDFAKRNGFDYADSNIDVQVNPDTSNETVEVTIDEQGVSLFAGIFGITSPHVGASAVAAYGESPPGPGWVLFANSSDCNPNSPPLNILANHVTVNGSTHSNGNLHIEGPQDDFVGPVTWVCPGGFNQAPDQQNTGSYQPAPYPVGSQPAASAVGSWSDVPCTVTVPPGTNINNNPALWDIPGVRLKSNVICSDGDLSLSGDGISGHVTFASNQGQITITSTGSTGNQLQPADSLPSSLAVLLAVSFASPTSGAAIDIAAAGGLYRGIIHAPNSQIALTGSSNVNINGILVADTILLSGNNFRMTALPGLSGPPLPPEIHLED
;
A
#
# COMPACT_ATOMS: atom_id res chain seq x y z
N MET A 1 110.08 -56.70 12.36
CA MET A 1 108.83 -56.14 12.85
C MET A 1 108.82 -54.67 12.40
N PRO A 2 107.99 -54.29 11.45
CA PRO A 2 107.93 -52.88 11.02
C PRO A 2 106.76 -52.17 11.70
N THR A 3 106.99 -51.02 12.23
CA THR A 3 106.12 -50.13 12.92
C THR A 3 105.22 -49.32 11.91
N LEU A 4 103.98 -49.45 12.02
CA LEU A 4 103.03 -48.71 11.17
C LEU A 4 102.77 -47.32 11.78
N ALA A 5 103.16 -46.25 11.04
CA ALA A 5 102.86 -44.88 11.44
C ALA A 5 101.49 -44.44 10.90
N LEU A 6 100.57 -44.17 11.77
CA LEU A 6 99.29 -43.52 11.42
C LEU A 6 99.52 -42.06 11.14
N ARG A 7 99.27 -41.58 9.92
CA ARG A 7 99.15 -40.16 9.59
C ARG A 7 97.66 -39.74 9.84
N THR A 8 97.48 -38.94 10.85
CA THR A 8 96.27 -38.15 11.05
C THR A 8 96.32 -36.93 10.20
N GLY A 9 95.57 -36.95 9.10
CA GLY A 9 95.31 -35.74 8.30
C GLY A 9 94.24 -34.88 8.97
N CYS A 10 94.53 -33.64 9.37
CA CYS A 10 93.59 -32.64 9.77
C CYS A 10 92.78 -32.20 8.53
N PRO A 11 91.45 -32.22 8.60
CA PRO A 11 90.65 -31.58 7.53
C PRO A 11 90.85 -30.06 7.57
N SER A 12 91.22 -29.49 6.45
CA SER A 12 91.27 -28.06 6.22
C SER A 12 89.94 -27.41 6.45
N PRO A 13 89.78 -26.25 7.14
CA PRO A 13 88.54 -25.60 7.28
C PRO A 13 88.10 -25.09 5.91
N ALA A 14 86.94 -25.64 5.44
CA ALA A 14 86.24 -25.10 4.26
C ALA A 14 86.06 -23.60 4.47
N SER A 15 86.56 -22.80 3.56
CA SER A 15 86.28 -21.36 3.51
C SER A 15 84.79 -21.10 3.38
N ALA A 16 84.15 -20.70 4.50
CA ALA A 16 82.81 -20.20 4.50
C ALA A 16 82.79 -18.93 3.62
N HIS A 17 82.38 -19.11 2.37
CA HIS A 17 82.15 -18.01 1.47
C HIS A 17 81.19 -17.04 2.15
N ARG A 18 81.56 -15.81 2.28
CA ARG A 18 80.79 -14.67 2.77
C ARG A 18 79.66 -14.38 1.81
N GLU A 19 78.51 -15.11 1.90
CA GLU A 19 77.30 -14.80 1.18
C GLU A 19 76.45 -13.69 1.85
N ARG A 20 76.98 -12.98 2.83
CA ARG A 20 76.27 -12.00 3.65
C ARG A 20 75.75 -10.78 2.89
N GLY A 21 76.21 -10.46 1.68
CA GLY A 21 75.72 -9.36 0.85
C GLY A 21 74.56 -9.73 -0.07
N GLN A 22 74.47 -10.97 -0.51
CA GLN A 22 73.46 -11.43 -1.50
C GLN A 22 72.05 -11.55 -0.91
N VAL A 23 71.90 -11.95 0.36
CA VAL A 23 70.66 -12.03 1.08
C VAL A 23 70.06 -10.66 1.30
N LEU A 24 70.83 -9.62 1.54
CA LEU A 24 70.36 -8.25 1.72
C LEU A 24 69.72 -7.71 0.44
N ILE A 25 70.28 -7.97 -0.72
CA ILE A 25 69.71 -7.54 -2.03
C ILE A 25 68.45 -8.23 -2.29
N LEU A 26 68.32 -9.54 -2.08
CA LEU A 26 67.12 -10.33 -2.24
C LEU A 26 66.01 -9.87 -1.27
N PHE A 27 66.40 -9.58 -0.02
CA PHE A 27 65.46 -9.05 0.98
C PHE A 27 64.89 -7.69 0.58
N VAL A 28 65.73 -6.74 0.13
CA VAL A 28 65.29 -5.42 -0.32
C VAL A 28 64.40 -5.52 -1.55
N MET A 29 64.76 -6.36 -2.53
CA MET A 29 63.91 -6.58 -3.71
C MET A 29 62.52 -7.21 -3.32
N GLY A 30 62.56 -8.22 -2.45
CA GLY A 30 61.34 -8.86 -1.97
C GLY A 30 60.44 -7.89 -1.16
N ALA A 31 61.05 -7.11 -0.27
CA ALA A 31 60.34 -6.10 0.51
C ALA A 31 59.70 -5.03 -0.41
N THR A 32 60.45 -4.56 -1.43
CA THR A 32 59.91 -3.59 -2.39
C THR A 32 58.68 -4.13 -3.13
N VAL A 33 58.71 -5.37 -3.57
CA VAL A 33 57.55 -6.01 -4.24
C VAL A 33 56.33 -6.10 -3.31
N ILE A 34 56.53 -6.47 -2.04
CA ILE A 34 55.47 -6.54 -1.05
C ILE A 34 54.89 -5.15 -0.80
N PHE A 35 55.71 -4.12 -0.66
CA PHE A 35 55.23 -2.74 -0.49
C PHE A 35 54.47 -2.23 -1.71
N LEU A 36 54.90 -2.54 -2.94
CA LEU A 36 54.19 -2.17 -4.17
C LEU A 36 52.84 -2.84 -4.27
N ILE A 37 52.74 -4.14 -3.93
CA ILE A 37 51.46 -4.84 -3.89
C ILE A 37 50.53 -4.21 -2.83
N GLY A 38 51.05 -3.95 -1.62
CA GLY A 38 50.28 -3.29 -0.56
C GLY A 38 49.78 -1.90 -0.97
N ALA A 39 50.58 -1.12 -1.67
CA ALA A 39 50.22 0.19 -2.19
C ALA A 39 49.05 0.13 -3.20
N ILE A 40 49.10 -0.81 -4.15
CA ILE A 40 47.99 -1.03 -5.12
C ILE A 40 46.72 -1.45 -4.40
N VAL A 41 46.79 -2.34 -3.41
CA VAL A 41 45.61 -2.79 -2.64
C VAL A 41 44.94 -1.63 -1.92
N VAL A 42 45.71 -0.67 -1.40
CA VAL A 42 45.14 0.55 -0.76
C VAL A 42 44.37 1.39 -1.79
N ASP A 43 44.94 1.67 -2.96
CA ASP A 43 44.28 2.47 -3.99
C ASP A 43 42.99 1.78 -4.50
N ILE A 44 43.05 0.48 -4.74
CA ILE A 44 41.82 -0.29 -5.12
C ILE A 44 40.76 -0.21 -4.03
N GLY A 45 41.18 -0.32 -2.74
CA GLY A 45 40.26 -0.19 -1.61
C GLY A 45 39.57 1.19 -1.56
N LEU A 46 40.31 2.26 -1.85
CA LEU A 46 39.73 3.61 -1.94
C LEU A 46 38.74 3.72 -3.10
N TRP A 47 39.10 3.29 -4.30
CA TRP A 47 38.18 3.35 -5.47
C TRP A 47 36.93 2.52 -5.28
N VAL A 48 36.98 1.35 -4.65
CA VAL A 48 35.82 0.55 -4.31
C VAL A 48 34.91 1.28 -3.28
N SER A 49 35.53 1.97 -2.32
CA SER A 49 34.78 2.78 -1.34
C SER A 49 34.10 3.97 -2.01
N GLU A 50 34.80 4.71 -2.86
CA GLU A 50 34.26 5.83 -3.64
C GLU A 50 33.09 5.37 -4.52
N ARG A 51 33.27 4.25 -5.24
CA ARG A 51 32.18 3.68 -6.07
C ARG A 51 30.91 3.33 -5.26
N ARG A 52 31.07 2.76 -4.06
CA ARG A 52 29.93 2.47 -3.18
C ARG A 52 29.22 3.74 -2.72
N ASN A 53 29.97 4.78 -2.41
CA ASN A 53 29.42 6.08 -2.03
C ASN A 53 28.68 6.72 -3.22
N ALA A 54 29.25 6.67 -4.43
CA ALA A 54 28.62 7.14 -5.65
C ALA A 54 27.33 6.37 -5.97
N GLN A 55 27.35 5.03 -5.79
CA GLN A 55 26.14 4.22 -5.98
C GLN A 55 25.03 4.61 -5.00
N ALA A 56 25.34 4.71 -3.70
CA ALA A 56 24.36 5.11 -2.71
C ALA A 56 23.80 6.52 -2.98
N ALA A 57 24.62 7.44 -3.45
CA ALA A 57 24.18 8.78 -3.81
C ALA A 57 23.30 8.78 -5.07
N ALA A 58 23.63 7.97 -6.09
CA ALA A 58 22.84 7.81 -7.29
C ALA A 58 21.46 7.20 -6.98
N ASP A 59 21.41 6.15 -6.14
CA ASP A 59 20.18 5.51 -5.67
C ASP A 59 19.25 6.52 -4.97
N LEU A 60 19.80 7.30 -4.02
CA LEU A 60 19.01 8.30 -3.30
C LEU A 60 18.57 9.47 -4.20
N ALA A 61 19.41 9.89 -5.12
CA ALA A 61 19.10 10.98 -6.05
C ALA A 61 18.02 10.55 -7.07
N SER A 62 18.11 9.33 -7.60
CA SER A 62 17.09 8.79 -8.53
C SER A 62 15.72 8.63 -7.86
N LEU A 63 15.66 8.08 -6.64
CA LEU A 63 14.44 7.97 -5.85
C LEU A 63 13.82 9.35 -5.54
N ALA A 64 14.65 10.33 -5.16
CA ALA A 64 14.19 11.69 -4.89
C ALA A 64 13.65 12.39 -6.13
N ALA A 65 14.33 12.23 -7.27
CA ALA A 65 13.91 12.78 -8.55
C ALA A 65 12.63 12.11 -9.07
N ALA A 66 12.51 10.78 -8.97
CA ALA A 66 11.31 10.03 -9.31
C ALA A 66 10.11 10.45 -8.46
N THR A 67 10.30 10.69 -7.15
CA THR A 67 9.26 11.23 -6.27
C THR A 67 8.77 12.60 -6.74
N GLN A 68 9.68 13.47 -7.16
CA GLN A 68 9.34 14.81 -7.64
C GLN A 68 8.64 14.75 -8.99
N LEU A 69 9.11 13.90 -9.90
CA LEU A 69 8.52 13.71 -11.22
C LEU A 69 7.07 13.24 -11.10
N ARG A 70 6.82 12.26 -10.22
CA ARG A 70 5.49 11.78 -9.89
C ARG A 70 4.56 12.88 -9.38
N ASN A 71 5.03 13.72 -8.44
CA ASN A 71 4.20 14.70 -7.76
C ASN A 71 3.88 15.93 -8.62
N ALA A 72 4.81 16.36 -9.44
CA ALA A 72 4.70 17.60 -10.22
C ALA A 72 4.56 17.36 -11.73
N ASN A 73 4.83 16.16 -12.22
CA ASN A 73 4.93 15.80 -13.64
C ASN A 73 5.81 16.79 -14.45
N ALA A 74 6.81 17.37 -13.79
CA ALA A 74 7.71 18.37 -14.33
C ALA A 74 9.15 17.85 -14.31
N SER A 75 9.67 17.50 -15.47
CA SER A 75 11.03 16.95 -15.62
C SER A 75 12.13 17.89 -15.10
N GLY A 76 11.97 19.19 -15.25
CA GLY A 76 12.91 20.18 -14.73
C GLY A 76 13.00 20.21 -13.20
N ASP A 77 11.87 20.07 -12.51
CA ASP A 77 11.83 20.01 -11.05
C ASP A 77 12.42 18.69 -10.53
N ALA A 78 12.19 17.59 -11.25
CA ALA A 78 12.77 16.29 -10.93
C ALA A 78 14.30 16.32 -11.10
N GLN A 79 14.79 16.90 -12.19
CA GLN A 79 16.22 17.10 -12.41
C GLN A 79 16.86 17.93 -11.29
N ALA A 80 16.27 19.07 -10.94
CA ALA A 80 16.77 19.91 -9.86
C ALA A 80 16.80 19.18 -8.52
N LYS A 81 15.79 18.34 -8.25
CA LYS A 81 15.69 17.55 -7.03
C LYS A 81 16.76 16.46 -6.96
N GLY A 82 17.00 15.75 -8.06
CA GLY A 82 18.08 14.75 -8.15
C GLY A 82 19.44 15.36 -7.90
N LEU A 83 19.75 16.49 -8.56
CA LEU A 83 21.01 17.23 -8.36
C LEU A 83 21.19 17.70 -6.92
N ASP A 84 20.13 18.21 -6.26
CA ASP A 84 20.19 18.61 -4.84
C ASP A 84 20.50 17.43 -3.93
N PHE A 85 19.89 16.26 -4.20
CA PHE A 85 20.16 15.06 -3.40
C PHE A 85 21.58 14.49 -3.63
N ALA A 86 22.07 14.46 -4.86
CA ALA A 86 23.45 14.07 -5.14
C ALA A 86 24.45 14.98 -4.38
N LYS A 87 24.21 16.29 -4.44
CA LYS A 87 25.03 17.29 -3.71
C LYS A 87 25.02 17.07 -2.20
N ARG A 88 23.84 16.81 -1.59
CA ARG A 88 23.74 16.52 -0.14
C ARG A 88 24.47 15.25 0.28
N ASN A 89 24.64 14.33 -0.64
CA ASN A 89 25.37 13.07 -0.42
C ASN A 89 26.86 13.15 -0.81
N GLY A 90 27.38 14.37 -1.03
CA GLY A 90 28.81 14.62 -1.24
C GLY A 90 29.22 14.81 -2.70
N PHE A 91 28.30 14.66 -3.67
CA PHE A 91 28.59 14.80 -5.10
C PHE A 91 28.05 16.14 -5.63
N ASP A 92 28.86 17.20 -5.41
CA ASP A 92 28.49 18.54 -5.89
C ASP A 92 28.88 18.70 -7.35
N TYR A 93 27.88 18.79 -8.23
CA TYR A 93 28.05 19.03 -9.67
C TYR A 93 28.71 20.36 -10.02
N ALA A 94 28.95 21.25 -9.04
CA ALA A 94 29.74 22.46 -9.22
C ALA A 94 31.25 22.18 -9.15
N ASP A 95 31.68 21.02 -8.65
CA ASP A 95 33.09 20.59 -8.66
C ASP A 95 33.44 20.05 -10.05
N SER A 96 34.54 20.55 -10.62
CA SER A 96 35.00 20.15 -11.96
C SER A 96 35.45 18.69 -12.06
N ASN A 97 35.61 18.01 -10.95
CA ASN A 97 36.02 16.59 -10.88
C ASN A 97 34.80 15.66 -10.75
N ILE A 98 33.56 16.22 -10.61
CA ILE A 98 32.33 15.46 -10.40
C ILE A 98 31.33 15.81 -11.50
N ASP A 99 30.89 14.83 -12.26
CA ASP A 99 29.80 14.96 -13.22
C ASP A 99 28.56 14.22 -12.66
N VAL A 100 27.45 14.93 -12.56
CA VAL A 100 26.16 14.37 -12.12
C VAL A 100 25.14 14.66 -13.20
N GLN A 101 24.61 13.60 -13.80
CA GLN A 101 23.56 13.67 -14.81
C GLN A 101 22.28 13.07 -14.25
N VAL A 102 21.17 13.81 -14.38
CA VAL A 102 19.84 13.38 -13.98
C VAL A 102 18.94 13.46 -15.21
N ASN A 103 18.47 12.31 -15.68
CA ASN A 103 17.71 12.12 -16.91
C ASN A 103 16.28 11.61 -16.61
N PRO A 104 15.30 12.51 -16.41
CA PRO A 104 13.92 12.11 -16.24
C PRO A 104 13.31 11.69 -17.58
N ASP A 105 12.74 10.49 -17.63
CA ASP A 105 11.95 9.97 -18.76
C ASP A 105 10.48 9.85 -18.37
N THR A 106 9.68 10.80 -18.80
CA THR A 106 8.23 10.83 -18.54
C THR A 106 7.45 9.79 -19.33
N SER A 107 8.04 9.23 -20.40
CA SER A 107 7.39 8.24 -21.25
C SER A 107 7.47 6.84 -20.66
N ASN A 108 8.59 6.55 -20.00
CA ASN A 108 8.83 5.27 -19.34
C ASN A 108 8.66 5.35 -17.81
N GLU A 109 8.27 6.53 -17.30
CA GLU A 109 8.05 6.76 -15.87
C GLU A 109 9.30 6.48 -15.02
N THR A 110 10.50 6.76 -15.55
CA THR A 110 11.78 6.48 -14.90
C THR A 110 12.62 7.75 -14.74
N VAL A 111 13.56 7.71 -13.80
CA VAL A 111 14.62 8.70 -13.68
C VAL A 111 15.95 7.96 -13.52
N GLU A 112 16.84 8.17 -14.48
CA GLU A 112 18.23 7.71 -14.41
C GLU A 112 19.11 8.79 -13.81
N VAL A 113 19.95 8.42 -12.84
CA VAL A 113 20.99 9.28 -12.29
C VAL A 113 22.34 8.60 -12.47
N THR A 114 23.25 9.32 -13.12
CA THR A 114 24.64 8.89 -13.30
C THR A 114 25.56 9.85 -12.55
N ILE A 115 26.46 9.32 -11.77
CA ILE A 115 27.52 10.06 -11.06
C ILE A 115 28.85 9.52 -11.55
N ASP A 116 29.73 10.41 -12.00
CA ASP A 116 31.12 10.11 -12.36
C ASP A 116 32.04 11.06 -11.61
N GLU A 117 33.04 10.52 -10.91
CA GLU A 117 34.01 11.28 -10.13
C GLU A 117 35.42 10.87 -10.52
N GLN A 118 36.32 11.85 -10.57
CA GLN A 118 37.77 11.58 -10.69
C GLN A 118 38.32 11.13 -9.34
N GLY A 119 38.55 9.82 -9.22
CA GLY A 119 39.11 9.20 -8.02
C GLY A 119 40.54 9.62 -7.73
N VAL A 120 40.89 9.57 -6.46
CA VAL A 120 42.24 9.88 -5.99
C VAL A 120 43.13 8.63 -6.04
N SER A 121 44.32 8.77 -6.64
CA SER A 121 45.37 7.74 -6.61
C SER A 121 46.48 8.18 -5.69
N LEU A 122 46.78 7.42 -4.64
CA LEU A 122 47.88 7.68 -3.71
C LEU A 122 49.19 7.06 -4.20
N PHE A 123 49.15 5.86 -4.68
CA PHE A 123 50.31 5.07 -5.07
C PHE A 123 50.27 4.63 -6.54
N ALA A 124 49.10 4.47 -7.13
CA ALA A 124 48.94 4.02 -8.51
C ALA A 124 49.52 5.02 -9.52
N GLY A 125 49.70 6.29 -9.11
CA GLY A 125 50.42 7.31 -9.87
C GLY A 125 51.86 6.91 -10.24
N ILE A 126 52.52 6.05 -9.46
CA ILE A 126 53.86 5.50 -9.78
C ILE A 126 53.79 4.65 -11.06
N PHE A 127 52.66 4.06 -11.34
CA PHE A 127 52.38 3.24 -12.53
C PHE A 127 51.70 4.03 -13.67
N GLY A 128 51.58 5.37 -13.52
CA GLY A 128 50.99 6.26 -14.51
C GLY A 128 49.45 6.36 -14.42
N ILE A 129 48.81 5.77 -13.40
CA ILE A 129 47.38 5.90 -13.13
C ILE A 129 47.14 7.06 -12.16
N THR A 130 46.86 8.25 -12.70
CA THR A 130 46.81 9.49 -11.89
C THR A 130 45.37 9.92 -11.55
N SER A 131 44.39 9.57 -12.37
CA SER A 131 42.98 10.01 -12.19
C SER A 131 42.04 8.96 -12.77
N PRO A 132 41.78 7.86 -12.05
CA PRO A 132 40.79 6.89 -12.49
C PRO A 132 39.39 7.50 -12.37
N HIS A 133 38.52 7.19 -13.33
CA HIS A 133 37.12 7.52 -13.25
C HIS A 133 36.41 6.47 -12.40
N VAL A 134 35.65 6.93 -11.42
CA VAL A 134 34.81 6.09 -10.55
C VAL A 134 33.37 6.51 -10.77
N GLY A 135 32.62 5.67 -11.47
CA GLY A 135 31.22 5.97 -11.82
C GLY A 135 30.23 4.99 -11.20
N ALA A 136 29.01 5.45 -11.04
CA ALA A 136 27.85 4.68 -10.65
C ALA A 136 26.59 5.23 -11.32
N SER A 137 25.62 4.36 -11.58
CA SER A 137 24.32 4.78 -12.09
C SER A 137 23.20 4.06 -11.36
N ALA A 138 22.05 4.72 -11.26
CA ALA A 138 20.83 4.15 -10.71
C ALA A 138 19.61 4.62 -11.51
N VAL A 139 18.65 3.73 -11.70
CA VAL A 139 17.36 4.03 -12.32
C VAL A 139 16.27 3.82 -11.27
N ALA A 140 15.46 4.84 -11.03
CA ALA A 140 14.27 4.70 -10.21
C ALA A 140 13.03 4.81 -11.11
N ALA A 141 12.14 3.82 -11.03
CA ALA A 141 10.84 3.84 -11.67
C ALA A 141 9.77 4.30 -10.69
N TYR A 142 8.82 5.08 -11.18
CA TYR A 142 7.55 5.33 -10.53
C TYR A 142 6.47 4.81 -11.46
N GLY A 143 6.09 3.56 -11.30
CA GLY A 143 5.06 2.95 -12.13
C GLY A 143 3.65 3.44 -11.81
N GLU A 144 2.70 3.17 -12.70
CA GLU A 144 1.29 3.24 -12.32
C GLU A 144 1.10 2.43 -11.05
N SER A 145 0.49 3.06 -10.05
CA SER A 145 0.15 2.36 -8.83
C SER A 145 -0.66 1.12 -9.18
N PRO A 146 -0.26 -0.07 -8.73
CA PRO A 146 -1.10 -1.24 -8.92
C PRO A 146 -2.49 -0.91 -8.40
N PRO A 147 -3.57 -1.36 -9.06
CA PRO A 147 -4.91 -1.14 -8.58
C PRO A 147 -4.97 -1.62 -7.12
N GLY A 148 -5.28 -0.71 -6.23
CA GLY A 148 -5.40 -1.02 -4.82
C GLY A 148 -6.48 -2.09 -4.58
N PRO A 149 -6.44 -2.79 -3.44
CA PRO A 149 -7.51 -3.68 -3.07
C PRO A 149 -8.83 -2.90 -3.11
N GLY A 150 -9.88 -3.51 -3.67
CA GLY A 150 -11.18 -2.86 -3.84
C GLY A 150 -11.68 -2.23 -2.55
N TRP A 151 -12.49 -1.19 -2.68
CA TRP A 151 -13.14 -0.55 -1.55
C TRP A 151 -14.05 -1.50 -0.79
N VAL A 152 -14.08 -1.36 0.53
CA VAL A 152 -15.01 -2.06 1.44
C VAL A 152 -15.82 -1.07 2.26
N LEU A 153 -15.16 -0.06 2.85
CA LEU A 153 -15.79 0.98 3.65
C LEU A 153 -15.41 2.35 3.10
N PHE A 154 -16.40 3.18 2.83
CA PHE A 154 -16.19 4.54 2.35
C PHE A 154 -17.17 5.51 3.00
N ALA A 155 -16.71 6.30 3.97
CA ALA A 155 -17.50 7.37 4.60
C ALA A 155 -17.22 8.71 3.91
N ASN A 156 -18.28 9.32 3.39
CA ASN A 156 -18.17 10.52 2.53
C ASN A 156 -18.20 11.84 3.30
N SER A 157 -18.72 11.87 4.52
CA SER A 157 -18.76 13.08 5.34
C SER A 157 -17.35 13.60 5.65
N SER A 158 -17.16 14.88 5.47
CA SER A 158 -15.91 15.59 5.80
C SER A 158 -15.87 16.13 7.24
N ASP A 159 -16.76 15.64 8.13
CA ASP A 159 -16.80 16.09 9.51
C ASP A 159 -15.56 15.65 10.29
N CYS A 160 -14.84 16.63 10.83
CA CYS A 160 -13.65 16.42 11.65
C CYS A 160 -13.96 16.43 13.16
N ASN A 161 -15.22 16.26 13.55
CA ASN A 161 -15.58 16.17 14.96
C ASN A 161 -15.17 14.81 15.56
N PRO A 162 -14.24 14.75 16.51
CA PRO A 162 -13.79 13.48 17.09
C PRO A 162 -14.86 12.73 17.89
N ASN A 163 -15.92 13.42 18.32
CA ASN A 163 -17.02 12.82 19.09
C ASN A 163 -18.12 12.22 18.17
N SER A 164 -18.04 12.48 16.86
CA SER A 164 -18.99 11.99 15.87
C SER A 164 -18.24 11.64 14.58
N PRO A 165 -17.34 10.64 14.59
CA PRO A 165 -16.54 10.30 13.42
C PRO A 165 -17.44 9.75 12.32
N PRO A 166 -17.25 10.20 11.05
CA PRO A 166 -18.00 9.66 9.92
C PRO A 166 -17.85 8.17 9.72
N LEU A 167 -16.68 7.61 10.02
CA LEU A 167 -16.48 6.17 10.07
C LEU A 167 -16.19 5.75 11.51
N ASN A 168 -17.15 5.05 12.10
CA ASN A 168 -17.11 4.64 13.50
C ASN A 168 -17.25 3.12 13.61
N ILE A 169 -16.18 2.45 14.04
CA ILE A 169 -16.09 1.00 14.17
C ILE A 169 -15.97 0.67 15.65
N LEU A 170 -17.11 0.38 16.27
CA LEU A 170 -17.25 -0.03 17.67
C LEU A 170 -17.37 -1.55 17.82
N ALA A 171 -17.42 -2.26 16.72
CA ALA A 171 -17.55 -3.71 16.69
C ALA A 171 -16.24 -4.39 17.06
N ASN A 172 -16.34 -5.61 17.61
CA ASN A 172 -15.17 -6.44 17.92
C ASN A 172 -14.98 -7.52 16.84
N HIS A 173 -13.73 -7.98 16.63
CA HIS A 173 -13.41 -9.04 15.67
C HIS A 173 -13.88 -8.69 14.25
N VAL A 174 -13.56 -7.50 13.78
CA VAL A 174 -13.84 -7.04 12.41
C VAL A 174 -12.66 -7.39 11.52
N THR A 175 -12.89 -8.19 10.49
CA THR A 175 -11.89 -8.45 9.45
C THR A 175 -12.30 -7.71 8.17
N VAL A 176 -11.47 -6.79 7.69
CA VAL A 176 -11.70 -6.03 6.45
C VAL A 176 -10.61 -6.37 5.43
N ASN A 177 -11.01 -7.13 4.40
CA ASN A 177 -10.15 -7.47 3.27
C ASN A 177 -10.43 -6.50 2.11
N GLY A 178 -9.80 -5.34 2.14
CA GLY A 178 -9.95 -4.28 1.16
C GLY A 178 -9.69 -2.91 1.75
N SER A 179 -9.85 -1.87 0.93
CA SER A 179 -9.56 -0.49 1.30
C SER A 179 -10.66 0.12 2.17
N THR A 180 -10.27 0.88 3.17
CA THR A 180 -11.15 1.61 4.08
C THR A 180 -10.80 3.10 4.03
N HIS A 181 -11.80 3.96 3.88
CA HIS A 181 -11.61 5.42 3.80
C HIS A 181 -12.67 6.21 4.56
N SER A 182 -12.24 7.31 5.16
CA SER A 182 -13.11 8.36 5.70
C SER A 182 -12.66 9.72 5.19
N ASN A 183 -13.57 10.46 4.56
CA ASN A 183 -13.30 11.87 4.20
C ASN A 183 -13.22 12.78 5.44
N GLY A 184 -13.64 12.30 6.60
CA GLY A 184 -13.56 12.96 7.88
C GLY A 184 -12.66 12.22 8.87
N ASN A 185 -13.12 12.13 10.13
CA ASN A 185 -12.47 11.33 11.16
C ASN A 185 -12.78 9.84 11.02
N LEU A 186 -11.85 9.02 11.52
CA LEU A 186 -11.98 7.57 11.63
C LEU A 186 -11.75 7.13 13.06
N HIS A 187 -12.67 6.34 13.61
CA HIS A 187 -12.57 5.75 14.94
C HIS A 187 -12.69 4.23 14.87
N ILE A 188 -11.74 3.51 15.45
CA ILE A 188 -11.73 2.05 15.59
C ILE A 188 -11.51 1.73 17.07
N GLU A 189 -12.53 1.20 17.74
CA GLU A 189 -12.49 0.94 19.18
C GLU A 189 -12.46 -0.56 19.50
N GLY A 190 -13.01 -1.41 18.63
CA GLY A 190 -13.14 -2.85 18.89
C GLY A 190 -11.79 -3.56 19.04
N PRO A 191 -11.65 -4.50 20.00
CA PRO A 191 -10.47 -5.35 20.08
C PRO A 191 -10.45 -6.41 18.97
N GLN A 192 -9.23 -6.80 18.56
CA GLN A 192 -8.97 -7.87 17.59
C GLN A 192 -9.56 -7.61 16.21
N ASP A 193 -9.59 -6.36 15.78
CA ASP A 193 -9.94 -5.98 14.42
C ASP A 193 -8.73 -6.09 13.50
N ASP A 194 -8.91 -6.63 12.30
CA ASP A 194 -7.87 -6.86 11.30
C ASP A 194 -8.25 -6.18 9.98
N PHE A 195 -7.46 -5.17 9.59
CA PHE A 195 -7.59 -4.45 8.34
C PHE A 195 -6.43 -4.84 7.42
N VAL A 196 -6.70 -5.65 6.41
CA VAL A 196 -5.67 -6.17 5.50
C VAL A 196 -5.30 -5.16 4.41
N GLY A 197 -6.20 -4.24 4.06
CA GLY A 197 -5.98 -3.20 3.06
C GLY A 197 -5.60 -1.84 3.65
N PRO A 198 -5.38 -0.82 2.79
CA PRO A 198 -5.13 0.54 3.22
C PRO A 198 -6.29 1.10 4.06
N VAL A 199 -5.95 1.76 5.16
CA VAL A 199 -6.88 2.50 6.00
C VAL A 199 -6.49 3.97 5.96
N THR A 200 -7.37 4.82 5.44
CA THR A 200 -7.07 6.22 5.15
C THR A 200 -8.15 7.16 5.70
N TRP A 201 -7.75 8.38 6.07
CA TRP A 201 -8.65 9.44 6.53
C TRP A 201 -8.10 10.81 6.15
N VAL A 202 -8.96 11.84 6.13
CA VAL A 202 -8.59 13.19 5.67
C VAL A 202 -8.28 14.15 6.82
N CYS A 203 -9.01 14.08 7.93
CA CYS A 203 -8.87 15.05 9.03
C CYS A 203 -7.52 14.96 9.73
N PRO A 204 -6.80 16.07 9.93
CA PRO A 204 -5.55 16.09 10.71
C PRO A 204 -5.79 15.59 12.15
N GLY A 205 -5.05 14.56 12.59
CA GLY A 205 -5.23 13.93 13.89
C GLY A 205 -6.56 13.20 14.06
N GLY A 206 -7.30 12.99 12.99
CA GLY A 206 -8.64 12.41 12.97
C GLY A 206 -8.70 10.88 13.03
N PHE A 207 -7.63 10.23 13.45
CA PHE A 207 -7.60 8.79 13.66
C PHE A 207 -7.49 8.47 15.15
N ASN A 208 -8.44 7.69 15.65
CA ASN A 208 -8.41 7.14 17.01
C ASN A 208 -8.56 5.62 16.94
N GLN A 209 -7.62 4.92 17.55
CA GLN A 209 -7.56 3.46 17.53
C GLN A 209 -7.29 2.92 18.94
N ALA A 210 -7.96 1.84 19.30
CA ALA A 210 -7.65 1.11 20.53
C ALA A 210 -6.24 0.46 20.45
N PRO A 211 -5.51 0.38 21.57
CA PRO A 211 -4.09 0.02 21.60
C PRO A 211 -3.77 -1.46 21.28
N ASP A 212 -4.76 -2.32 21.21
CA ASP A 212 -4.62 -3.79 21.01
C ASP A 212 -5.02 -4.29 19.62
N GLN A 213 -5.08 -3.41 18.64
CA GLN A 213 -5.44 -3.73 17.26
C GLN A 213 -4.31 -4.45 16.53
N GLN A 214 -4.63 -5.58 15.89
CA GLN A 214 -3.72 -6.28 14.98
C GLN A 214 -3.98 -5.80 13.55
N ASN A 215 -3.11 -4.94 13.04
CA ASN A 215 -3.26 -4.37 11.72
C ASN A 215 -2.14 -4.82 10.80
N THR A 216 -2.50 -5.50 9.72
CA THR A 216 -1.57 -5.82 8.63
C THR A 216 -1.62 -4.78 7.51
N GLY A 217 -2.57 -3.84 7.56
CA GLY A 217 -2.73 -2.76 6.58
C GLY A 217 -1.88 -1.51 6.88
N SER A 218 -1.73 -0.67 5.89
CA SER A 218 -1.07 0.64 6.04
C SER A 218 -2.07 1.70 6.50
N TYR A 219 -1.74 2.40 7.58
CA TYR A 219 -2.52 3.49 8.16
C TYR A 219 -1.89 4.82 7.81
N GLN A 220 -2.56 5.65 7.04
CA GLN A 220 -2.01 6.98 6.70
C GLN A 220 -3.11 7.99 6.42
N PRO A 221 -2.89 9.26 6.83
CA PRO A 221 -3.71 10.35 6.34
C PRO A 221 -3.49 10.45 4.82
N ALA A 222 -4.56 10.43 4.06
CA ALA A 222 -4.51 10.59 2.63
C ALA A 222 -5.54 11.65 2.22
N PRO A 223 -5.09 12.78 1.67
CA PRO A 223 -5.99 13.74 1.07
C PRO A 223 -6.53 13.15 -0.24
N TYR A 224 -7.60 12.36 -0.15
CA TYR A 224 -8.34 11.99 -1.34
C TYR A 224 -9.11 13.22 -1.82
N PRO A 225 -9.10 13.51 -3.13
CA PRO A 225 -9.93 14.58 -3.65
C PRO A 225 -11.38 14.27 -3.28
N VAL A 226 -12.04 15.22 -2.64
CA VAL A 226 -13.48 15.23 -2.41
C VAL A 226 -14.14 14.92 -3.76
N GLY A 227 -14.82 13.77 -3.88
CA GLY A 227 -15.43 13.33 -5.13
C GLY A 227 -14.90 12.04 -5.76
N SER A 228 -13.78 11.47 -5.29
CA SER A 228 -13.37 10.12 -5.72
C SER A 228 -14.16 9.05 -4.98
N GLN A 229 -15.48 9.13 -5.05
CA GLN A 229 -16.32 8.05 -4.54
C GLN A 229 -16.15 6.79 -5.38
N PRO A 230 -16.21 5.59 -4.77
CA PRO A 230 -16.26 4.35 -5.52
C PRO A 230 -17.36 4.38 -6.59
N ALA A 231 -17.20 3.62 -7.67
CA ALA A 231 -18.17 3.56 -8.77
C ALA A 231 -19.62 3.18 -8.35
N ALA A 232 -19.82 2.83 -7.09
CA ALA A 232 -21.13 2.71 -6.43
C ALA A 232 -21.97 4.00 -6.50
N SER A 233 -21.35 5.14 -6.68
CA SER A 233 -22.01 6.44 -6.86
C SER A 233 -22.67 6.62 -8.24
N ALA A 234 -22.69 5.58 -9.08
CA ALA A 234 -23.48 5.60 -10.32
C ALA A 234 -24.99 5.78 -10.08
N VAL A 235 -25.45 5.59 -8.83
CA VAL A 235 -26.81 5.93 -8.40
C VAL A 235 -26.76 7.29 -7.70
N GLY A 236 -26.70 8.35 -8.48
CA GLY A 236 -26.65 9.74 -7.98
C GLY A 236 -28.01 10.25 -7.53
N SER A 237 -29.10 9.70 -8.03
CA SER A 237 -30.46 10.15 -7.76
C SER A 237 -31.46 9.00 -7.75
N TRP A 238 -32.63 9.24 -7.15
CA TRP A 238 -33.73 8.28 -7.14
C TRP A 238 -34.18 7.86 -8.55
N SER A 239 -34.13 8.77 -9.51
CA SER A 239 -34.54 8.48 -10.91
C SER A 239 -33.61 7.48 -11.62
N ASP A 240 -32.42 7.25 -11.10
CA ASP A 240 -31.45 6.31 -11.69
C ASP A 240 -31.71 4.86 -11.28
N VAL A 241 -32.59 4.63 -10.30
CA VAL A 241 -32.92 3.29 -9.79
C VAL A 241 -33.93 2.61 -10.71
N PRO A 242 -33.59 1.46 -11.33
CA PRO A 242 -34.47 0.76 -12.26
C PRO A 242 -35.48 -0.13 -11.50
N CYS A 243 -36.50 0.48 -10.90
CA CYS A 243 -37.52 -0.22 -10.11
C CYS A 243 -38.29 -1.26 -10.94
N THR A 244 -38.32 -2.51 -10.50
CA THR A 244 -39.16 -3.56 -11.09
C THR A 244 -40.48 -3.73 -10.34
N VAL A 245 -40.51 -3.45 -9.04
CA VAL A 245 -41.67 -3.47 -8.18
C VAL A 245 -41.66 -2.25 -7.28
N THR A 246 -42.73 -1.46 -7.30
CA THR A 246 -42.93 -0.34 -6.38
C THR A 246 -43.95 -0.74 -5.31
N VAL A 247 -43.59 -0.50 -4.05
CA VAL A 247 -44.43 -0.80 -2.90
C VAL A 247 -44.77 0.46 -2.10
N PRO A 248 -45.87 0.51 -1.36
CA PRO A 248 -46.23 1.65 -0.52
C PRO A 248 -45.17 1.96 0.55
N PRO A 249 -45.07 3.21 1.01
CA PRO A 249 -44.25 3.59 2.18
C PRO A 249 -44.65 2.78 3.42
N GLY A 250 -43.65 2.36 4.19
CA GLY A 250 -43.85 1.54 5.40
C GLY A 250 -44.08 0.07 5.13
N THR A 251 -43.78 -0.41 3.92
CA THR A 251 -44.01 -1.82 3.57
C THR A 251 -43.06 -2.74 4.36
N ASN A 252 -43.69 -3.68 5.08
CA ASN A 252 -42.97 -4.86 5.57
C ASN A 252 -43.02 -5.95 4.48
N ILE A 253 -41.86 -6.30 3.94
CA ILE A 253 -41.70 -7.24 2.82
C ILE A 253 -42.24 -8.64 3.19
N ASN A 254 -42.13 -9.02 4.46
CA ASN A 254 -42.66 -10.31 4.94
C ASN A 254 -44.14 -10.46 4.73
N ASN A 255 -44.88 -9.35 4.77
CA ASN A 255 -46.37 -9.33 4.63
C ASN A 255 -46.83 -9.22 3.17
N ASN A 256 -45.90 -9.18 2.20
CA ASN A 256 -46.23 -9.08 0.78
C ASN A 256 -45.89 -10.38 0.01
N PRO A 257 -46.81 -11.34 -0.11
CA PRO A 257 -46.51 -12.63 -0.72
C PRO A 257 -46.15 -12.54 -2.20
N ALA A 258 -46.46 -11.43 -2.88
CA ALA A 258 -46.09 -11.24 -4.27
C ALA A 258 -44.55 -11.10 -4.49
N LEU A 259 -43.82 -10.73 -3.45
CA LEU A 259 -42.35 -10.56 -3.48
C LEU A 259 -41.60 -11.87 -3.24
N TRP A 260 -42.30 -12.96 -2.94
CA TRP A 260 -41.68 -14.22 -2.55
C TRP A 260 -41.86 -15.30 -3.62
N ASP A 261 -40.81 -16.06 -3.89
CA ASP A 261 -40.85 -17.35 -4.55
C ASP A 261 -41.35 -18.43 -3.57
N ILE A 262 -40.73 -18.43 -2.37
CA ILE A 262 -41.11 -19.29 -1.26
C ILE A 262 -41.26 -18.37 -0.05
N PRO A 263 -42.52 -18.19 0.44
CA PRO A 263 -42.83 -17.28 1.53
C PRO A 263 -41.92 -17.49 2.76
N GLY A 264 -41.29 -16.44 3.24
CA GLY A 264 -40.40 -16.46 4.41
C GLY A 264 -39.02 -17.12 4.18
N VAL A 265 -38.73 -17.65 2.99
CA VAL A 265 -37.50 -18.39 2.68
C VAL A 265 -36.76 -17.76 1.51
N ARG A 266 -37.42 -17.53 0.38
CA ARG A 266 -36.79 -17.02 -0.83
C ARG A 266 -37.56 -15.90 -1.49
N LEU A 267 -36.87 -14.76 -1.64
CA LEU A 267 -37.39 -13.61 -2.38
C LEU A 267 -37.23 -13.81 -3.90
N LYS A 268 -38.18 -13.26 -4.66
CA LYS A 268 -38.05 -13.16 -6.12
C LYS A 268 -36.97 -12.17 -6.50
N SER A 269 -36.36 -12.37 -7.68
CA SER A 269 -35.39 -11.44 -8.23
C SER A 269 -36.07 -10.15 -8.68
N ASN A 270 -36.06 -9.13 -7.81
CA ASN A 270 -36.72 -7.85 -8.02
C ASN A 270 -35.86 -6.68 -7.50
N VAL A 271 -36.00 -5.51 -8.12
CA VAL A 271 -35.63 -4.22 -7.56
C VAL A 271 -36.88 -3.64 -6.88
N ILE A 272 -36.94 -3.76 -5.56
CA ILE A 272 -38.07 -3.32 -4.74
C ILE A 272 -37.87 -1.87 -4.33
N CYS A 273 -38.71 -0.99 -4.80
CA CYS A 273 -38.66 0.44 -4.57
C CYS A 273 -39.84 0.92 -3.70
N SER A 274 -39.56 1.89 -2.82
CA SER A 274 -40.55 2.59 -2.00
C SER A 274 -40.18 4.07 -1.88
N ASP A 275 -41.21 4.93 -1.81
CA ASP A 275 -40.98 6.34 -1.45
C ASP A 275 -40.72 6.55 0.06
N GLY A 276 -40.92 5.53 0.89
CA GLY A 276 -40.70 5.56 2.32
C GLY A 276 -40.06 4.28 2.85
N ASP A 277 -40.34 3.95 4.10
CA ASP A 277 -39.65 2.86 4.79
C ASP A 277 -39.90 1.48 4.15
N LEU A 278 -38.85 0.67 4.16
CA LEU A 278 -38.87 -0.74 3.78
C LEU A 278 -38.33 -1.56 4.95
N SER A 279 -38.98 -2.67 5.28
CA SER A 279 -38.46 -3.58 6.30
C SER A 279 -38.55 -5.04 5.85
N LEU A 280 -37.47 -5.78 6.17
CA LEU A 280 -37.40 -7.23 6.01
C LEU A 280 -36.94 -7.83 7.34
N SER A 281 -37.72 -8.77 7.88
CA SER A 281 -37.42 -9.41 9.16
C SER A 281 -37.46 -10.91 9.01
N GLY A 282 -36.46 -11.62 9.51
CA GLY A 282 -36.46 -13.08 9.49
C GLY A 282 -35.07 -13.64 9.45
N ASP A 283 -34.96 -14.97 9.54
CA ASP A 283 -33.71 -15.69 9.51
C ASP A 283 -33.67 -16.68 8.36
N GLY A 284 -32.50 -16.86 7.74
CA GLY A 284 -32.32 -17.78 6.61
C GLY A 284 -33.01 -17.34 5.31
N ILE A 285 -33.42 -16.07 5.19
CA ILE A 285 -33.99 -15.53 3.96
C ILE A 285 -32.93 -15.41 2.90
N SER A 286 -33.19 -15.94 1.72
CA SER A 286 -32.30 -15.86 0.56
C SER A 286 -33.01 -15.15 -0.61
N GLY A 287 -32.22 -14.60 -1.53
CA GLY A 287 -32.73 -14.03 -2.78
C GLY A 287 -31.79 -13.10 -3.50
N HIS A 288 -32.08 -12.93 -4.79
CA HIS A 288 -31.48 -11.93 -5.64
C HIS A 288 -32.40 -10.70 -5.63
N VAL A 289 -32.19 -9.79 -4.73
CA VAL A 289 -33.07 -8.66 -4.49
C VAL A 289 -32.30 -7.39 -4.23
N THR A 290 -32.80 -6.28 -4.79
CA THR A 290 -32.26 -4.96 -4.49
C THR A 290 -33.34 -4.14 -3.79
N PHE A 291 -33.00 -3.47 -2.72
CA PHE A 291 -33.88 -2.60 -1.97
C PHE A 291 -33.55 -1.14 -2.26
N ALA A 292 -34.55 -0.35 -2.59
CA ALA A 292 -34.37 1.07 -2.84
C ALA A 292 -35.46 1.89 -2.13
N SER A 293 -35.03 2.93 -1.41
CA SER A 293 -35.91 3.89 -0.78
C SER A 293 -35.57 5.31 -1.17
N ASN A 294 -36.59 6.11 -1.50
CA ASN A 294 -36.44 7.51 -1.84
C ASN A 294 -36.28 8.39 -0.58
N GLN A 295 -37.14 8.26 0.39
CA GLN A 295 -37.22 9.13 1.57
C GLN A 295 -37.28 8.36 2.90
N GLY A 296 -37.29 7.01 2.85
CA GLY A 296 -37.45 6.17 4.03
C GLY A 296 -36.21 5.36 4.38
N GLN A 297 -36.28 4.77 5.54
CA GLN A 297 -35.28 3.84 6.04
C GLN A 297 -35.44 2.45 5.42
N ILE A 298 -34.34 1.79 5.15
CA ILE A 298 -34.29 0.36 4.83
C ILE A 298 -33.81 -0.39 6.07
N THR A 299 -34.66 -1.24 6.64
CA THR A 299 -34.32 -2.03 7.83
C THR A 299 -34.29 -3.51 7.46
N ILE A 300 -33.19 -4.19 7.67
CA ILE A 300 -33.02 -5.63 7.49
C ILE A 300 -32.66 -6.26 8.82
N THR A 301 -33.51 -7.13 9.36
CA THR A 301 -33.23 -7.79 10.64
C THR A 301 -33.21 -9.31 10.50
N SER A 302 -32.20 -9.92 11.14
CA SER A 302 -32.08 -11.37 11.29
C SER A 302 -31.74 -11.70 12.73
N THR A 303 -32.57 -12.50 13.39
CA THR A 303 -32.42 -12.83 14.81
C THR A 303 -31.89 -14.25 15.05
N GLY A 304 -31.86 -15.08 14.02
CA GLY A 304 -31.40 -16.46 14.11
C GLY A 304 -29.94 -16.63 13.64
N SER A 305 -29.36 -17.77 13.96
CA SER A 305 -27.94 -18.09 13.67
C SER A 305 -27.64 -18.42 12.20
N THR A 306 -28.66 -18.69 11.38
CA THR A 306 -28.49 -18.99 9.94
C THR A 306 -28.17 -17.74 9.14
N GLY A 307 -28.78 -16.62 9.52
CA GLY A 307 -28.64 -15.34 8.86
C GLY A 307 -29.20 -15.30 7.43
N ASN A 308 -29.34 -14.12 6.89
CA ASN A 308 -29.87 -13.92 5.55
C ASN A 308 -28.77 -14.05 4.48
N GLN A 309 -29.14 -14.45 3.26
CA GLN A 309 -28.25 -14.56 2.11
C GLN A 309 -28.81 -13.73 0.95
N LEU A 310 -28.45 -12.46 0.90
CA LEU A 310 -28.99 -11.50 -0.05
C LEU A 310 -27.94 -11.10 -1.09
N GLN A 311 -28.36 -11.04 -2.35
CA GLN A 311 -27.55 -10.66 -3.50
C GLN A 311 -28.33 -9.67 -4.36
N PRO A 312 -27.68 -8.84 -5.19
CA PRO A 312 -28.34 -7.92 -6.11
C PRO A 312 -29.31 -8.63 -7.06
N ALA A 313 -30.38 -7.93 -7.43
CA ALA A 313 -31.35 -8.42 -8.38
C ALA A 313 -30.75 -8.67 -9.76
N ASP A 314 -31.11 -9.79 -10.41
CA ASP A 314 -30.62 -10.16 -11.75
C ASP A 314 -31.12 -9.19 -12.85
N SER A 315 -32.20 -8.44 -12.58
CA SER A 315 -32.77 -7.47 -13.51
C SER A 315 -32.05 -6.13 -13.56
N LEU A 316 -31.03 -5.93 -12.75
CA LEU A 316 -30.25 -4.69 -12.78
C LEU A 316 -29.43 -4.54 -14.07
N PRO A 317 -29.32 -3.34 -14.64
CA PRO A 317 -28.39 -3.07 -15.74
C PRO A 317 -26.94 -3.30 -15.29
N SER A 318 -26.04 -3.55 -16.24
CA SER A 318 -24.62 -3.87 -15.95
C SER A 318 -23.92 -2.80 -15.10
N SER A 319 -24.30 -1.53 -15.24
CA SER A 319 -23.78 -0.42 -14.43
C SER A 319 -24.19 -0.48 -12.95
N LEU A 320 -25.26 -1.17 -12.62
CA LEU A 320 -25.81 -1.32 -11.26
C LEU A 320 -25.87 -2.78 -10.80
N ALA A 321 -25.32 -3.70 -11.56
CA ALA A 321 -25.44 -5.15 -11.34
C ALA A 321 -25.00 -5.63 -9.94
N VAL A 322 -24.31 -4.80 -9.21
CA VAL A 322 -23.82 -5.11 -7.85
C VAL A 322 -24.53 -4.32 -6.76
N LEU A 323 -25.61 -3.57 -7.05
CA LEU A 323 -26.35 -2.78 -6.07
C LEU A 323 -27.28 -3.66 -5.23
N LEU A 324 -27.01 -3.78 -3.92
CA LEU A 324 -27.87 -4.50 -2.98
C LEU A 324 -28.92 -3.61 -2.35
N ALA A 325 -28.53 -2.43 -1.86
CA ALA A 325 -29.45 -1.50 -1.21
C ALA A 325 -29.04 -0.05 -1.43
N VAL A 326 -30.02 0.83 -1.63
CA VAL A 326 -29.80 2.28 -1.69
C VAL A 326 -30.93 3.02 -0.98
N SER A 327 -30.59 3.99 -0.13
CA SER A 327 -31.56 4.92 0.46
C SER A 327 -31.07 6.36 0.33
N PHE A 328 -31.92 7.20 -0.26
CA PHE A 328 -31.69 8.64 -0.37
C PHE A 328 -32.26 9.44 0.80
N ALA A 329 -32.80 8.74 1.80
CA ALA A 329 -33.31 9.36 3.02
C ALA A 329 -32.26 10.18 3.75
N SER A 330 -32.72 11.26 4.36
CA SER A 330 -31.96 12.05 5.33
C SER A 330 -32.75 12.12 6.65
N PRO A 331 -32.85 11.00 7.39
CA PRO A 331 -33.62 10.95 8.61
C PRO A 331 -33.03 11.89 9.65
N THR A 332 -33.91 12.52 10.45
CA THR A 332 -33.49 13.39 11.55
C THR A 332 -32.86 12.65 12.73
N SER A 333 -33.06 11.33 12.76
CA SER A 333 -32.44 10.42 13.74
C SER A 333 -32.35 9.00 13.16
N GLY A 334 -31.30 8.29 13.50
CA GLY A 334 -31.06 6.92 13.02
C GLY A 334 -30.41 6.85 11.64
N ALA A 335 -30.22 5.63 11.15
CA ALA A 335 -29.57 5.36 9.87
C ALA A 335 -30.61 5.31 8.72
N ALA A 336 -30.19 5.68 7.50
CA ALA A 336 -31.02 5.46 6.31
C ALA A 336 -31.07 3.98 5.91
N ILE A 337 -29.99 3.24 6.22
CA ILE A 337 -29.95 1.78 6.06
C ILE A 337 -29.47 1.19 7.38
N ASP A 338 -30.30 0.33 7.98
CA ASP A 338 -30.01 -0.37 9.22
C ASP A 338 -30.07 -1.88 9.00
N ILE A 339 -28.94 -2.55 9.19
CA ILE A 339 -28.84 -4.01 9.09
C ILE A 339 -28.44 -4.56 10.46
N ALA A 340 -29.44 -5.16 11.14
CA ALA A 340 -29.22 -5.84 12.41
C ALA A 340 -29.23 -7.35 12.19
N ALA A 341 -28.05 -7.98 12.14
CA ALA A 341 -27.92 -9.36 11.73
C ALA A 341 -27.25 -10.24 12.80
N ALA A 342 -27.83 -11.40 13.05
CA ALA A 342 -27.22 -12.44 13.87
C ALA A 342 -26.35 -13.42 13.03
N GLY A 343 -25.98 -13.04 11.83
CA GLY A 343 -25.22 -13.81 10.84
C GLY A 343 -25.66 -13.48 9.43
N GLY A 344 -25.09 -14.19 8.45
CA GLY A 344 -25.53 -14.09 7.06
C GLY A 344 -24.46 -13.59 6.09
N LEU A 345 -24.87 -13.53 4.82
CA LEU A 345 -24.07 -13.08 3.70
C LEU A 345 -24.84 -12.03 2.90
N TYR A 346 -24.29 -10.83 2.85
CA TYR A 346 -24.81 -9.72 2.08
C TYR A 346 -23.81 -9.40 0.96
N ARG A 347 -24.21 -9.60 -0.30
CA ARG A 347 -23.36 -9.32 -1.45
C ARG A 347 -23.81 -8.06 -2.15
N GLY A 348 -22.85 -7.21 -2.51
CA GLY A 348 -23.12 -6.03 -3.32
C GLY A 348 -22.83 -4.71 -2.62
N ILE A 349 -23.30 -3.66 -3.24
CA ILE A 349 -23.12 -2.28 -2.78
C ILE A 349 -24.29 -1.88 -1.92
N ILE A 350 -24.01 -1.34 -0.75
CA ILE A 350 -24.98 -0.73 0.14
C ILE A 350 -24.66 0.78 0.19
N HIS A 351 -25.60 1.61 -0.25
CA HIS A 351 -25.38 3.03 -0.49
C HIS A 351 -26.38 3.93 0.23
N ALA A 352 -25.90 4.85 1.04
CA ALA A 352 -26.69 5.88 1.71
C ALA A 352 -26.03 7.26 1.55
N PRO A 353 -26.20 7.91 0.37
CA PRO A 353 -25.45 9.13 0.03
C PRO A 353 -25.67 10.31 0.97
N ASN A 354 -26.84 10.38 1.61
CA ASN A 354 -27.25 11.54 2.41
C ASN A 354 -27.33 11.23 3.91
N SER A 355 -26.90 10.05 4.35
CA SER A 355 -27.10 9.64 5.74
C SER A 355 -26.20 8.48 6.14
N GLN A 356 -26.54 7.84 7.26
CA GLN A 356 -25.79 6.76 7.88
C GLN A 356 -26.20 5.38 7.34
N ILE A 357 -25.21 4.50 7.20
CA ILE A 357 -25.38 3.05 7.23
C ILE A 357 -25.01 2.57 8.64
N ALA A 358 -25.92 1.88 9.32
CA ALA A 358 -25.65 1.20 10.58
C ALA A 358 -25.65 -0.32 10.35
N LEU A 359 -24.59 -0.97 10.77
CA LEU A 359 -24.52 -2.43 10.83
C LEU A 359 -24.35 -2.85 12.28
N THR A 360 -25.28 -3.67 12.75
CA THR A 360 -25.21 -4.28 14.08
C THR A 360 -25.11 -5.79 13.93
N GLY A 361 -24.02 -6.40 14.38
CA GLY A 361 -23.77 -7.83 14.26
C GLY A 361 -23.68 -8.53 15.60
N SER A 362 -24.23 -9.74 15.70
CA SER A 362 -24.04 -10.57 16.89
C SER A 362 -23.20 -11.83 16.65
N SER A 363 -23.09 -12.32 15.41
CA SER A 363 -22.18 -13.40 15.03
C SER A 363 -22.04 -13.55 13.51
N ASN A 364 -20.82 -13.69 13.01
CA ASN A 364 -20.50 -14.09 11.62
C ASN A 364 -21.27 -13.36 10.49
N VAL A 365 -21.34 -12.03 10.55
CA VAL A 365 -21.90 -11.22 9.48
C VAL A 365 -20.86 -11.05 8.37
N ASN A 366 -21.17 -11.56 7.17
CA ASN A 366 -20.29 -11.47 6.02
C ASN A 366 -20.82 -10.44 5.02
N ILE A 367 -20.03 -9.44 4.71
CA ILE A 367 -20.31 -8.45 3.67
C ILE A 367 -19.30 -8.66 2.53
N ASN A 368 -19.78 -9.13 1.39
CA ASN A 368 -18.97 -9.19 0.18
C ASN A 368 -19.35 -8.03 -0.72
N GLY A 369 -18.78 -6.87 -0.49
CA GLY A 369 -19.24 -5.66 -1.14
C GLY A 369 -18.59 -4.39 -0.64
N ILE A 370 -19.29 -3.28 -0.86
CA ILE A 370 -18.89 -1.96 -0.41
C ILE A 370 -20.02 -1.32 0.37
N LEU A 371 -19.68 -0.67 1.48
CA LEU A 371 -20.53 0.28 2.17
C LEU A 371 -20.10 1.69 1.78
N VAL A 372 -20.98 2.45 1.16
CA VAL A 372 -20.77 3.85 0.78
C VAL A 372 -21.85 4.70 1.41
N ALA A 373 -21.48 5.59 2.30
CA ALA A 373 -22.46 6.42 3.00
C ALA A 373 -21.87 7.78 3.39
N ASP A 374 -22.72 8.71 3.80
CA ASP A 374 -22.27 9.92 4.45
C ASP A 374 -21.53 9.56 5.77
N THR A 375 -22.14 8.70 6.59
CA THR A 375 -21.51 8.12 7.76
C THR A 375 -21.72 6.61 7.86
N ILE A 376 -20.80 5.88 8.50
CA ILE A 376 -20.89 4.44 8.71
C ILE A 376 -20.66 4.11 10.18
N LEU A 377 -21.56 3.33 10.74
CA LEU A 377 -21.46 2.78 12.10
C LEU A 377 -21.43 1.26 12.06
N LEU A 378 -20.36 0.67 12.56
CA LEU A 378 -20.29 -0.77 12.80
C LEU A 378 -20.31 -1.02 14.30
N SER A 379 -21.22 -1.87 14.78
CA SER A 379 -21.37 -2.23 16.20
C SER A 379 -21.63 -3.72 16.37
N GLY A 380 -21.21 -4.29 17.50
CA GLY A 380 -21.40 -5.71 17.80
C GLY A 380 -20.16 -6.56 17.61
N ASN A 381 -20.28 -7.76 17.00
CA ASN A 381 -19.15 -8.71 16.93
C ASN A 381 -19.11 -9.49 15.60
N ASN A 382 -17.89 -9.95 15.24
CA ASN A 382 -17.63 -10.91 14.17
C ASN A 382 -18.14 -10.48 12.79
N PHE A 383 -17.63 -9.38 12.29
CA PHE A 383 -17.81 -8.97 10.90
C PHE A 383 -16.64 -9.46 10.02
N ARG A 384 -16.99 -9.98 8.87
CA ARG A 384 -16.04 -10.23 7.80
C ARG A 384 -16.47 -9.47 6.55
N MET A 385 -15.64 -8.53 6.14
CA MET A 385 -15.92 -7.69 4.98
C MET A 385 -14.86 -7.93 3.91
N THR A 386 -15.29 -8.12 2.67
CA THR A 386 -14.39 -8.41 1.55
C THR A 386 -14.81 -7.58 0.35
N ALA A 387 -13.85 -6.93 -0.30
CA ALA A 387 -14.09 -6.16 -1.50
C ALA A 387 -14.64 -7.03 -2.64
N LEU A 388 -15.50 -6.47 -3.46
CA LEU A 388 -15.99 -7.13 -4.67
C LEU A 388 -14.86 -7.20 -5.72
N PRO A 389 -14.69 -8.36 -6.37
CA PRO A 389 -13.77 -8.46 -7.51
C PRO A 389 -14.17 -7.49 -8.63
N GLY A 390 -13.20 -6.77 -9.18
CA GLY A 390 -13.41 -5.84 -10.31
C GLY A 390 -13.84 -4.43 -9.93
N LEU A 391 -14.04 -4.13 -8.66
CA LEU A 391 -14.15 -2.75 -8.18
C LEU A 391 -12.78 -2.34 -7.63
N SER A 392 -12.05 -1.58 -8.44
CA SER A 392 -10.73 -1.07 -8.03
C SER A 392 -10.89 -0.15 -6.83
N GLY A 393 -10.06 -0.36 -5.82
CA GLY A 393 -9.84 0.60 -4.75
C GLY A 393 -9.04 1.82 -5.25
N PRO A 394 -8.71 2.75 -4.34
CA PRO A 394 -7.79 3.82 -4.69
C PRO A 394 -6.50 3.16 -5.14
N PRO A 395 -5.83 3.73 -6.14
CA PRO A 395 -4.50 3.29 -6.46
C PRO A 395 -3.66 3.34 -5.17
N LEU A 396 -2.95 2.27 -4.87
CA LEU A 396 -1.93 2.32 -3.82
C LEU A 396 -0.99 3.49 -4.16
N PRO A 397 -0.40 4.19 -3.19
CA PRO A 397 0.64 5.15 -3.52
C PRO A 397 1.66 4.42 -4.40
N PRO A 398 2.03 5.01 -5.56
CA PRO A 398 2.95 4.36 -6.49
C PRO A 398 4.21 3.96 -5.72
N GLU A 399 4.57 2.71 -5.82
CA GLU A 399 5.81 2.20 -5.27
C GLU A 399 6.93 2.78 -6.12
N ILE A 400 7.78 3.62 -5.51
CA ILE A 400 9.02 4.06 -6.13
C ILE A 400 10.05 3.01 -5.79
N HIS A 401 10.61 2.37 -6.80
CA HIS A 401 11.63 1.32 -6.64
C HIS A 401 12.82 1.63 -7.53
N LEU A 402 13.99 1.10 -7.13
CA LEU A 402 15.15 1.06 -8.00
C LEU A 402 14.97 -0.09 -8.97
N GLU A 403 15.25 0.15 -10.24
CA GLU A 403 15.37 -0.91 -11.24
C GLU A 403 16.77 -1.53 -11.15
N ASP A 404 16.82 -2.87 -11.10
CA ASP A 404 18.07 -3.65 -11.06
C ASP A 404 18.80 -3.67 -12.42
#